data_37255deb71f9cb81487b1e28b8b5a55c
#
_entry.id   37255deb71f9cb81487b1e28b8b5a55c
#
_cell.length_a   1.000
_cell.length_b   1.000
_cell.length_c   1.000
_cell.angle_alpha   90.00
_cell.angle_beta   90.00
_cell.angle_gamma   90.00
#
_symmetry.space_group_name_H-M   'P 1'
#
loop_
_entity.id
_entity.type
_entity.pdbx_description
1 polymer ?
#
loop_
_entity_poly.entity_id
_entity_poly.type
_entity_poly.pdbx_seq_one_letter_code
_entity_poly.pdbx_strand_id
1 'polypeptide(L)'
;MNSFNCIANDVKLGQDVRLSKFVNLYGCEIGDQTRIGAFVEIQKNARVGKCSKISSHTFICEGVDIGDNVFIGHGVMFINDTYPRATTDGGSPQTEADWKVERTLVKAGASIGSGATILANVTIGENAIVGAGSVVTKDVPANAIVAGNPAKVLRFVQAAEAIKVPETVPFLDLVAPHLELEHELVSAFRESLHTAGFVGGPVVGGFEKAFAAVCEANHSIAVSSGTDALRFALMACGIEPGDVVLTVPHTFIATTEAISQAGATPEFVDIDEDTYNMSAGKLERFLEEQCTREKSGRLISLRSGRPVTAVVPVHLYGQMADMDAILRLAARYGLTVVEDACQAHGAEYFSRERNRWMKAGSMGRAAAFSFYPGKNLGACGEGGAVTTNDADVASKVKMLRDHGQVKKYFHDVEGYNGRLDTIQCAILMAKLPHLAAWTAGRRDRAAEYGRLLSGVEGIALPHEPSWSRAVYHLYVIRTADREGMMQHLKSAGIGTGIHYPIPLHLQKAYAPLSYSQGDFPVTERVAGEILSLPMFPQLTAQQQARVVEEVAAFLSEAPQRRTEGEESTLVSADRTA
;
A
#
# COMPACT_ATOMS: atom_id res chain seq x y z
N MET A 1 25.82 -21.25 -17.91
CA MET A 1 26.08 -21.76 -16.54
C MET A 1 26.73 -20.65 -15.73
N ASN A 2 26.21 -20.36 -14.56
CA ASN A 2 26.77 -19.29 -13.71
C ASN A 2 28.19 -19.70 -13.27
N SER A 3 29.18 -18.85 -13.49
CA SER A 3 30.61 -19.08 -13.22
C SER A 3 30.99 -19.32 -11.74
N PHE A 4 29.99 -19.38 -10.85
CA PHE A 4 30.19 -19.52 -9.40
C PHE A 4 29.64 -20.83 -8.82
N ASN A 5 29.07 -21.72 -9.63
CA ASN A 5 28.55 -23.01 -9.19
C ASN A 5 29.44 -24.14 -9.68
N CYS A 6 29.71 -25.12 -8.82
CA CYS A 6 30.42 -26.34 -9.14
C CYS A 6 29.35 -27.46 -9.31
N ILE A 7 29.00 -27.79 -10.55
CA ILE A 7 27.99 -28.79 -10.86
C ILE A 7 28.64 -29.82 -11.77
N ALA A 8 28.78 -31.04 -11.27
CA ALA A 8 29.36 -32.14 -12.02
C ALA A 8 28.40 -32.61 -13.14
N ASN A 9 28.96 -33.24 -14.17
CA ASN A 9 28.18 -33.66 -15.34
C ASN A 9 27.20 -34.82 -15.06
N ASP A 10 27.35 -35.50 -13.96
CA ASP A 10 26.53 -36.64 -13.52
C ASP A 10 25.32 -36.22 -12.65
N VAL A 11 25.15 -34.90 -12.39
CA VAL A 11 24.01 -34.37 -11.66
C VAL A 11 22.75 -34.37 -12.53
N LYS A 12 21.66 -34.91 -11.99
CA LYS A 12 20.34 -34.90 -12.65
C LYS A 12 19.47 -33.78 -12.03
N LEU A 13 19.13 -32.78 -12.84
CA LEU A 13 18.23 -31.70 -12.45
C LEU A 13 16.88 -31.88 -13.14
N GLY A 14 15.80 -31.79 -12.36
CA GLY A 14 14.42 -31.72 -12.84
C GLY A 14 14.09 -30.40 -13.52
N GLN A 15 12.83 -30.26 -13.93
CA GLN A 15 12.33 -29.01 -14.55
C GLN A 15 12.23 -27.89 -13.52
N ASP A 16 12.54 -26.65 -13.93
CA ASP A 16 12.41 -25.43 -13.12
C ASP A 16 13.17 -25.44 -11.78
N VAL A 17 14.26 -26.22 -11.67
CA VAL A 17 15.15 -26.21 -10.51
C VAL A 17 15.87 -24.86 -10.44
N ARG A 18 15.83 -24.20 -9.28
CA ARG A 18 16.50 -22.91 -9.06
C ARG A 18 17.71 -23.08 -8.16
N LEU A 19 18.90 -22.75 -8.67
CA LEU A 19 20.15 -22.81 -7.94
C LEU A 19 20.66 -21.40 -7.64
N SER A 20 20.99 -21.13 -6.38
CA SER A 20 21.71 -19.92 -5.98
C SER A 20 23.19 -20.01 -6.39
N LYS A 21 24.00 -18.98 -6.10
CA LYS A 21 25.46 -18.96 -6.34
C LYS A 21 26.20 -19.82 -5.32
N PHE A 22 27.40 -20.30 -5.69
CA PHE A 22 28.31 -21.07 -4.83
C PHE A 22 27.73 -22.42 -4.36
N VAL A 23 26.96 -23.08 -5.20
CA VAL A 23 26.42 -24.42 -4.94
C VAL A 23 27.41 -25.46 -5.46
N ASN A 24 27.63 -26.55 -4.67
CA ASN A 24 28.48 -27.68 -5.04
C ASN A 24 27.63 -28.96 -5.13
N LEU A 25 27.44 -29.49 -6.36
CA LEU A 25 26.60 -30.67 -6.65
C LEU A 25 27.40 -31.69 -7.46
N TYR A 26 27.37 -32.96 -7.04
CA TYR A 26 27.95 -34.06 -7.78
C TYR A 26 27.22 -35.38 -7.52
N GLY A 27 26.97 -36.17 -8.58
CA GLY A 27 26.33 -37.48 -8.51
C GLY A 27 24.96 -37.54 -7.85
N CYS A 28 24.25 -36.45 -7.74
CA CYS A 28 22.96 -36.33 -7.04
C CYS A 28 21.80 -36.12 -8.00
N GLU A 29 20.57 -36.34 -7.50
CA GLU A 29 19.32 -36.09 -8.21
C GLU A 29 18.47 -35.03 -7.50
N ILE A 30 17.97 -34.05 -8.24
CA ILE A 30 17.12 -32.95 -7.70
C ILE A 30 15.84 -32.89 -8.53
N GLY A 31 14.69 -33.03 -7.83
CA GLY A 31 13.35 -33.03 -8.43
C GLY A 31 12.89 -31.64 -8.88
N ASP A 32 11.81 -31.64 -9.68
CA ASP A 32 11.23 -30.46 -10.30
C ASP A 32 10.89 -29.35 -9.30
N GLN A 33 11.01 -28.08 -9.72
CA GLN A 33 10.63 -26.88 -8.97
C GLN A 33 11.34 -26.70 -7.62
N THR A 34 12.39 -27.49 -7.35
CA THR A 34 13.17 -27.42 -6.10
C THR A 34 14.12 -26.23 -6.11
N ARG A 35 14.30 -25.61 -4.95
CA ARG A 35 15.15 -24.42 -4.74
C ARG A 35 16.33 -24.76 -3.85
N ILE A 36 17.54 -24.50 -4.35
CA ILE A 36 18.81 -24.74 -3.63
C ILE A 36 19.45 -23.39 -3.30
N GLY A 37 19.66 -23.15 -2.02
CA GLY A 37 20.28 -21.94 -1.47
C GLY A 37 21.79 -21.87 -1.75
N ALA A 38 22.39 -20.70 -1.46
CA ALA A 38 23.83 -20.52 -1.66
C ALA A 38 24.66 -21.34 -0.67
N PHE A 39 25.86 -21.77 -1.09
CA PHE A 39 26.79 -22.57 -0.29
C PHE A 39 26.22 -23.91 0.18
N VAL A 40 25.29 -24.48 -0.57
CA VAL A 40 24.77 -25.84 -0.36
C VAL A 40 25.69 -26.82 -1.06
N GLU A 41 26.05 -27.92 -0.37
CA GLU A 41 26.71 -29.07 -0.96
C GLU A 41 25.80 -30.29 -0.92
N ILE A 42 25.65 -30.99 -2.06
CA ILE A 42 24.91 -32.25 -2.19
C ILE A 42 25.78 -33.27 -2.90
N GLN A 43 26.06 -34.37 -2.20
CA GLN A 43 26.99 -35.40 -2.63
C GLN A 43 26.33 -36.46 -3.52
N LYS A 44 27.22 -37.33 -4.09
CA LYS A 44 26.80 -38.47 -4.90
C LYS A 44 25.78 -39.35 -4.19
N ASN A 45 24.87 -39.94 -4.96
CA ASN A 45 23.83 -40.85 -4.45
C ASN A 45 22.84 -40.22 -3.46
N ALA A 46 22.87 -38.88 -3.26
CA ALA A 46 21.83 -38.17 -2.55
C ALA A 46 20.69 -37.77 -3.48
N ARG A 47 19.45 -37.75 -2.98
CA ARG A 47 18.25 -37.37 -3.74
C ARG A 47 17.47 -36.30 -3.00
N VAL A 48 16.93 -35.33 -3.76
CA VAL A 48 16.02 -34.30 -3.27
C VAL A 48 14.77 -34.33 -4.15
N GLY A 49 13.61 -34.54 -3.54
CA GLY A 49 12.32 -34.58 -4.21
C GLY A 49 11.89 -33.21 -4.77
N LYS A 50 10.76 -33.22 -5.48
CA LYS A 50 10.19 -32.02 -6.12
C LYS A 50 9.61 -31.03 -5.11
N CYS A 51 9.49 -29.76 -5.52
CA CYS A 51 8.90 -28.67 -4.75
C CYS A 51 9.55 -28.46 -3.36
N SER A 52 10.80 -28.91 -3.18
CA SER A 52 11.52 -28.82 -1.92
C SER A 52 12.36 -27.53 -1.85
N LYS A 53 12.66 -27.06 -0.66
CA LYS A 53 13.50 -25.89 -0.42
C LYS A 53 14.66 -26.25 0.50
N ILE A 54 15.88 -26.18 -0.02
CA ILE A 54 17.12 -26.37 0.72
C ILE A 54 17.76 -24.99 0.94
N SER A 55 17.83 -24.55 2.18
CA SER A 55 18.37 -23.23 2.50
C SER A 55 19.91 -23.24 2.52
N SER A 56 20.52 -22.05 2.56
CA SER A 56 21.97 -21.87 2.42
C SER A 56 22.79 -22.57 3.51
N HIS A 57 24.04 -22.94 3.16
CA HIS A 57 25.03 -23.58 4.05
C HIS A 57 24.59 -24.98 4.56
N THR A 58 23.67 -25.62 3.87
CA THR A 58 23.24 -26.98 4.19
C THR A 58 24.18 -27.99 3.53
N PHE A 59 24.56 -29.03 4.28
CA PHE A 59 25.37 -30.15 3.79
C PHE A 59 24.51 -31.41 3.74
N ILE A 60 24.37 -31.99 2.55
CA ILE A 60 23.64 -33.22 2.29
C ILE A 60 24.63 -34.27 1.77
N CYS A 61 25.02 -35.19 2.65
CA CYS A 61 25.98 -36.22 2.35
C CYS A 61 25.40 -37.38 1.52
N GLU A 62 26.27 -38.24 1.06
CA GLU A 62 25.89 -39.47 0.35
C GLU A 62 24.92 -40.32 1.20
N GLY A 63 23.91 -40.90 0.55
CA GLY A 63 22.94 -41.79 1.17
C GLY A 63 21.72 -41.08 1.81
N VAL A 64 21.63 -39.78 1.67
CA VAL A 64 20.46 -39.02 2.12
C VAL A 64 19.40 -38.96 1.02
N ASP A 65 18.18 -39.36 1.35
CA ASP A 65 17.01 -39.32 0.47
C ASP A 65 15.95 -38.38 1.07
N ILE A 66 15.71 -37.26 0.38
CA ILE A 66 14.75 -36.22 0.78
C ILE A 66 13.55 -36.29 -0.15
N GLY A 67 12.37 -36.47 0.42
CA GLY A 67 11.09 -36.54 -0.28
C GLY A 67 10.61 -35.21 -0.86
N ASP A 68 9.37 -35.22 -1.37
CA ASP A 68 8.72 -34.06 -1.95
C ASP A 68 8.24 -33.05 -0.89
N ASN A 69 8.17 -31.76 -1.26
CA ASN A 69 7.63 -30.68 -0.42
C ASN A 69 8.36 -30.52 0.94
N VAL A 70 9.63 -30.86 1.01
CA VAL A 70 10.43 -30.79 2.22
C VAL A 70 11.09 -29.41 2.36
N PHE A 71 11.07 -28.88 3.57
CA PHE A 71 11.80 -27.67 3.94
C PHE A 71 13.04 -28.01 4.76
N ILE A 72 14.22 -27.61 4.29
CA ILE A 72 15.48 -27.70 5.02
C ILE A 72 15.98 -26.28 5.33
N GLY A 73 16.11 -25.95 6.62
CA GLY A 73 16.60 -24.68 7.13
C GLY A 73 18.07 -24.42 6.80
N HIS A 74 18.56 -23.26 7.22
CA HIS A 74 19.96 -22.87 6.99
C HIS A 74 20.94 -23.70 7.84
N GLY A 75 22.08 -24.11 7.26
CA GLY A 75 23.14 -24.75 8.01
C GLY A 75 22.76 -26.10 8.61
N VAL A 76 21.83 -26.83 8.01
CA VAL A 76 21.49 -28.20 8.42
C VAL A 76 22.60 -29.15 7.96
N MET A 77 23.03 -30.05 8.86
CA MET A 77 24.11 -31.00 8.61
C MET A 77 23.57 -32.42 8.68
N PHE A 78 23.74 -33.19 7.60
CA PHE A 78 23.46 -34.61 7.59
C PHE A 78 24.76 -35.40 7.79
N ILE A 79 24.70 -36.47 8.57
CA ILE A 79 25.80 -37.39 8.88
C ILE A 79 25.48 -38.75 8.28
N ASN A 80 26.43 -39.38 7.62
CA ASN A 80 26.27 -40.71 6.99
C ASN A 80 27.23 -41.77 7.53
N ASP A 81 27.96 -41.48 8.57
CA ASP A 81 28.87 -42.38 9.25
C ASP A 81 28.59 -42.38 10.76
N THR A 82 28.33 -43.57 11.32
CA THR A 82 28.03 -43.74 12.77
C THR A 82 29.30 -43.67 13.62
N TYR A 83 30.45 -44.10 13.07
CA TYR A 83 31.73 -44.17 13.78
C TYR A 83 32.88 -43.56 12.96
N PRO A 84 32.87 -42.28 12.67
CA PRO A 84 33.85 -41.66 11.79
C PRO A 84 35.28 -41.80 12.34
N ARG A 85 36.20 -42.27 11.51
CA ARG A 85 37.63 -42.42 11.78
C ARG A 85 38.43 -41.85 10.62
N ALA A 86 39.55 -41.25 10.92
CA ALA A 86 40.49 -40.78 9.89
C ALA A 86 41.41 -41.92 9.38
N THR A 87 41.60 -42.95 10.22
CA THR A 87 42.51 -44.06 9.92
C THR A 87 41.87 -45.40 10.25
N THR A 88 42.31 -46.43 9.56
CA THR A 88 42.04 -47.86 9.91
C THR A 88 42.71 -48.22 11.24
N ASP A 89 42.34 -49.37 11.82
CA ASP A 89 42.99 -49.91 13.03
C ASP A 89 44.52 -50.12 12.84
N GLY A 90 44.98 -50.28 11.61
CA GLY A 90 46.39 -50.36 11.26
C GLY A 90 47.12 -49.01 11.09
N GLY A 91 46.46 -47.86 11.33
CA GLY A 91 47.03 -46.55 11.28
C GLY A 91 47.16 -45.94 9.87
N SER A 92 46.69 -46.60 8.81
CA SER A 92 46.63 -46.06 7.46
C SER A 92 45.39 -45.18 7.26
N PRO A 93 45.44 -44.13 6.41
CA PRO A 93 44.25 -43.35 6.05
C PRO A 93 43.13 -44.26 5.55
N GLN A 94 41.92 -44.00 6.04
CA GLN A 94 40.73 -44.72 5.53
C GLN A 94 40.43 -44.34 4.09
N THR A 95 39.92 -45.32 3.34
CA THR A 95 39.41 -45.21 1.96
C THR A 95 37.90 -45.44 1.95
N GLU A 96 37.25 -45.27 0.79
CA GLU A 96 35.83 -45.58 0.61
C GLU A 96 35.45 -47.05 0.91
N ALA A 97 36.41 -47.96 0.89
CA ALA A 97 36.20 -49.38 1.20
C ALA A 97 36.20 -49.68 2.71
N ASP A 98 36.65 -48.78 3.53
CA ASP A 98 36.88 -49.00 4.98
C ASP A 98 35.71 -48.60 5.84
N TRP A 99 34.64 -48.02 5.26
CA TRP A 99 33.45 -47.61 5.99
C TRP A 99 32.18 -47.82 5.16
N LYS A 100 31.01 -47.80 5.82
CA LYS A 100 29.73 -48.07 5.18
C LYS A 100 28.87 -46.84 5.26
N VAL A 101 28.31 -46.43 4.10
CA VAL A 101 27.32 -45.35 4.04
C VAL A 101 26.03 -45.79 4.71
N GLU A 102 25.62 -45.07 5.77
CA GLU A 102 24.33 -45.25 6.42
C GLU A 102 23.29 -44.32 5.80
N ARG A 103 22.12 -44.85 5.49
CA ARG A 103 21.07 -44.11 4.79
C ARG A 103 20.23 -43.31 5.76
N THR A 104 19.92 -42.08 5.38
CA THR A 104 18.96 -41.18 6.10
C THR A 104 17.81 -40.84 5.17
N LEU A 105 16.58 -41.00 5.66
CA LEU A 105 15.36 -40.75 4.91
C LEU A 105 14.59 -39.56 5.50
N VAL A 106 14.30 -38.54 4.70
CA VAL A 106 13.39 -37.44 5.05
C VAL A 106 12.13 -37.58 4.22
N LYS A 107 11.00 -37.95 4.84
CA LYS A 107 9.75 -38.19 4.14
C LYS A 107 9.07 -36.86 3.72
N ALA A 108 8.10 -36.99 2.83
CA ALA A 108 7.41 -35.84 2.23
C ALA A 108 6.80 -34.88 3.28
N GLY A 109 6.82 -33.60 2.99
CA GLY A 109 6.23 -32.56 3.84
C GLY A 109 6.98 -32.26 5.14
N ALA A 110 8.09 -32.96 5.43
CA ALA A 110 8.85 -32.69 6.64
C ALA A 110 9.55 -31.33 6.61
N SER A 111 9.74 -30.72 7.78
CA SER A 111 10.45 -29.46 7.97
C SER A 111 11.58 -29.60 8.96
N ILE A 112 12.82 -29.27 8.56
CA ILE A 112 14.00 -29.31 9.42
C ILE A 112 14.48 -27.89 9.69
N GLY A 113 14.48 -27.48 10.95
CA GLY A 113 14.88 -26.16 11.41
C GLY A 113 16.37 -25.87 11.21
N SER A 114 16.71 -24.60 11.07
CA SER A 114 18.09 -24.14 10.85
C SER A 114 19.06 -24.63 11.92
N GLY A 115 20.28 -25.01 11.51
CA GLY A 115 21.33 -25.47 12.40
C GLY A 115 21.08 -26.83 13.04
N ALA A 116 20.09 -27.60 12.59
CA ALA A 116 19.88 -28.96 13.07
C ALA A 116 20.94 -29.92 12.51
N THR A 117 21.31 -30.93 13.30
CA THR A 117 22.18 -32.02 12.90
C THR A 117 21.39 -33.32 12.88
N ILE A 118 21.40 -34.03 11.77
CA ILE A 118 20.71 -35.31 11.57
C ILE A 118 21.75 -36.40 11.51
N LEU A 119 21.75 -37.31 12.48
CA LEU A 119 22.69 -38.41 12.52
C LEU A 119 22.35 -39.47 11.48
N ALA A 120 23.33 -40.34 11.25
CA ALA A 120 23.21 -41.46 10.31
C ALA A 120 22.08 -42.43 10.69
N ASN A 121 21.52 -43.10 9.70
CA ASN A 121 20.50 -44.16 9.87
C ASN A 121 19.22 -43.70 10.60
N VAL A 122 18.77 -42.48 10.28
CA VAL A 122 17.57 -41.87 10.87
C VAL A 122 16.50 -41.66 9.82
N THR A 123 15.25 -41.97 10.16
CA THR A 123 14.08 -41.60 9.36
C THR A 123 13.34 -40.42 9.98
N ILE A 124 13.20 -39.33 9.25
CA ILE A 124 12.29 -38.22 9.59
C ILE A 124 10.95 -38.51 8.93
N GLY A 125 9.91 -38.72 9.75
CA GLY A 125 8.57 -39.09 9.31
C GLY A 125 7.88 -38.01 8.49
N GLU A 126 6.81 -38.39 7.80
CA GLU A 126 5.99 -37.51 6.96
C GLU A 126 5.41 -36.34 7.79
N ASN A 127 5.51 -35.11 7.26
CA ASN A 127 5.05 -33.88 7.93
C ASN A 127 5.67 -33.64 9.32
N ALA A 128 6.75 -34.31 9.68
CA ALA A 128 7.44 -34.08 10.95
C ALA A 128 8.15 -32.73 10.96
N ILE A 129 8.27 -32.12 12.12
CA ILE A 129 8.97 -30.84 12.33
C ILE A 129 10.13 -31.06 13.30
N VAL A 130 11.35 -30.80 12.83
CA VAL A 130 12.56 -30.76 13.65
C VAL A 130 12.86 -29.31 14.02
N GLY A 131 12.91 -29.00 15.30
CA GLY A 131 13.22 -27.67 15.82
C GLY A 131 14.63 -27.21 15.43
N ALA A 132 14.83 -25.91 15.29
CA ALA A 132 16.15 -25.34 15.00
C ALA A 132 17.19 -25.70 16.07
N GLY A 133 18.45 -25.95 15.64
CA GLY A 133 19.55 -26.34 16.53
C GLY A 133 19.43 -27.71 17.18
N SER A 134 18.49 -28.55 16.74
CA SER A 134 18.29 -29.89 17.31
C SER A 134 19.30 -30.89 16.80
N VAL A 135 19.63 -31.91 17.63
CA VAL A 135 20.43 -33.07 17.22
C VAL A 135 19.53 -34.31 17.18
N VAL A 136 19.18 -34.76 15.98
CA VAL A 136 18.30 -35.91 15.78
C VAL A 136 19.14 -37.19 15.79
N THR A 137 18.95 -38.03 16.80
CA THR A 137 19.72 -39.26 17.04
C THR A 137 18.91 -40.54 16.84
N LYS A 138 17.60 -40.43 16.61
CA LYS A 138 16.65 -41.54 16.43
C LYS A 138 15.57 -41.12 15.45
N ASP A 139 14.85 -42.10 14.94
CA ASP A 139 13.71 -41.88 14.05
C ASP A 139 12.70 -40.90 14.64
N VAL A 140 12.20 -40.00 13.79
CA VAL A 140 11.14 -39.04 14.15
C VAL A 140 9.83 -39.57 13.58
N PRO A 141 8.81 -39.83 14.41
CA PRO A 141 7.51 -40.27 13.91
C PRO A 141 6.85 -39.27 12.96
N ALA A 142 6.00 -39.77 12.06
CA ALA A 142 5.18 -38.89 11.23
C ALA A 142 4.36 -37.91 12.08
N ASN A 143 4.22 -36.65 11.63
CA ASN A 143 3.52 -35.57 12.30
C ASN A 143 4.09 -35.22 13.71
N ALA A 144 5.26 -35.70 14.10
CA ALA A 144 5.87 -35.32 15.38
C ALA A 144 6.62 -34.00 15.28
N ILE A 145 6.55 -33.18 16.33
CA ILE A 145 7.43 -32.04 16.54
C ILE A 145 8.49 -32.47 17.56
N VAL A 146 9.75 -32.43 17.12
CA VAL A 146 10.89 -32.79 17.97
C VAL A 146 11.83 -31.59 18.13
N ALA A 147 12.46 -31.45 19.30
CA ALA A 147 13.49 -30.44 19.52
C ALA A 147 14.46 -30.86 20.62
N GLY A 148 15.63 -30.21 20.67
CA GLY A 148 16.66 -30.36 21.69
C GLY A 148 17.86 -31.18 21.23
N ASN A 149 18.82 -31.41 22.16
CA ASN A 149 20.00 -32.24 21.96
C ASN A 149 20.14 -33.22 23.14
N PRO A 150 19.88 -34.54 22.96
CA PRO A 150 19.26 -35.13 21.76
C PRO A 150 17.79 -34.68 21.57
N ALA A 151 17.31 -34.66 20.34
CA ALA A 151 15.95 -34.29 20.01
C ALA A 151 14.95 -35.27 20.61
N LYS A 152 13.92 -34.73 21.28
CA LYS A 152 12.81 -35.50 21.88
C LYS A 152 11.49 -35.02 21.28
N VAL A 153 10.52 -35.94 21.20
CA VAL A 153 9.16 -35.60 20.79
C VAL A 153 8.56 -34.65 21.84
N LEU A 154 8.20 -33.44 21.44
CA LEU A 154 7.53 -32.46 22.26
C LEU A 154 6.01 -32.64 22.20
N ARG A 155 5.48 -32.84 20.97
CA ARG A 155 4.07 -33.09 20.68
C ARG A 155 3.93 -33.60 19.25
N PHE A 156 2.75 -34.04 18.90
CA PHE A 156 2.41 -34.34 17.52
C PHE A 156 1.69 -33.12 16.92
N VAL A 157 1.94 -32.84 15.63
CA VAL A 157 1.04 -32.02 14.84
C VAL A 157 -0.27 -32.82 14.87
N GLN A 158 -1.23 -32.43 15.68
CA GLN A 158 -2.58 -32.96 15.52
C GLN A 158 -2.92 -32.72 14.06
N ALA A 159 -3.57 -33.71 13.39
CA ALA A 159 -4.19 -33.45 12.12
C ALA A 159 -5.05 -32.20 12.37
N ALA A 160 -4.49 -31.06 12.08
CA ALA A 160 -5.21 -29.84 12.16
C ALA A 160 -6.39 -30.05 11.20
N GLU A 161 -7.61 -30.02 11.71
CA GLU A 161 -8.42 -28.92 11.20
C GLU A 161 -7.43 -27.81 10.96
N ALA A 162 -7.11 -27.58 9.69
CA ALA A 162 -6.29 -26.45 9.33
C ALA A 162 -6.91 -25.31 10.14
N ILE A 163 -6.23 -24.85 11.20
CA ILE A 163 -6.43 -23.51 11.67
C ILE A 163 -6.07 -22.77 10.38
N LYS A 164 -7.11 -22.49 9.58
CA LYS A 164 -7.04 -21.43 8.59
C LYS A 164 -6.66 -20.25 9.47
N VAL A 165 -5.35 -20.00 9.62
CA VAL A 165 -4.92 -18.63 9.92
C VAL A 165 -5.60 -17.87 8.83
N PRO A 166 -6.64 -17.10 9.17
CA PRO A 166 -7.43 -16.49 8.13
C PRO A 166 -6.42 -15.76 7.27
N GLU A 167 -6.38 -16.08 5.98
CA GLU A 167 -5.48 -15.43 5.04
C GLU A 167 -5.75 -13.94 5.21
N THR A 168 -4.84 -13.24 5.89
CA THR A 168 -5.08 -11.85 6.27
C THR A 168 -5.21 -11.03 5.00
N VAL A 169 -6.29 -10.29 4.86
CA VAL A 169 -6.47 -9.34 3.77
C VAL A 169 -6.06 -7.97 4.29
N PRO A 170 -4.87 -7.46 3.92
CA PRO A 170 -4.44 -6.15 4.37
C PRO A 170 -5.35 -5.06 3.76
N PHE A 171 -5.52 -3.95 4.46
CA PHE A 171 -6.21 -2.78 3.92
C PHE A 171 -5.52 -2.26 2.66
N LEU A 172 -4.19 -2.24 2.66
CA LEU A 172 -3.32 -1.84 1.58
C LEU A 172 -2.04 -2.69 1.62
N ASP A 173 -1.65 -3.27 0.48
CA ASP A 173 -0.36 -3.95 0.34
C ASP A 173 0.63 -3.02 -0.36
N LEU A 174 1.64 -2.56 0.39
CA LEU A 174 2.76 -1.79 -0.15
C LEU A 174 3.98 -2.67 -0.46
N VAL A 175 4.00 -3.92 -0.01
CA VAL A 175 5.16 -4.81 -0.20
C VAL A 175 5.15 -5.40 -1.61
N ALA A 176 4.03 -5.94 -2.06
CA ALA A 176 3.93 -6.60 -3.36
C ALA A 176 4.40 -5.70 -4.53
N PRO A 177 3.90 -4.46 -4.72
CA PRO A 177 4.33 -3.61 -5.82
C PRO A 177 5.81 -3.21 -5.73
N HIS A 178 6.39 -3.12 -4.53
CA HIS A 178 7.82 -2.83 -4.37
C HIS A 178 8.70 -4.03 -4.72
N LEU A 179 8.27 -5.25 -4.39
CA LEU A 179 8.98 -6.47 -4.78
C LEU A 179 8.90 -6.74 -6.29
N GLU A 180 7.77 -6.41 -6.93
CA GLU A 180 7.61 -6.47 -8.38
C GLU A 180 8.63 -5.58 -9.12
N LEU A 181 8.93 -4.41 -8.55
CA LEU A 181 9.84 -3.40 -9.12
C LEU A 181 11.19 -3.33 -8.42
N GLU A 182 11.57 -4.32 -7.58
CA GLU A 182 12.78 -4.26 -6.77
C GLU A 182 14.03 -3.92 -7.59
N HIS A 183 14.19 -4.55 -8.76
CA HIS A 183 15.35 -4.34 -9.61
C HIS A 183 15.47 -2.89 -10.10
N GLU A 184 14.36 -2.31 -10.57
CA GLU A 184 14.31 -0.93 -11.09
C GLU A 184 14.53 0.07 -9.94
N LEU A 185 13.89 -0.16 -8.79
CA LEU A 185 14.02 0.71 -7.63
C LEU A 185 15.44 0.71 -7.04
N VAL A 186 16.05 -0.47 -6.92
CA VAL A 186 17.44 -0.60 -6.47
C VAL A 186 18.41 0.02 -7.48
N SER A 187 18.14 -0.11 -8.79
CA SER A 187 18.96 0.53 -9.83
C SER A 187 18.88 2.06 -9.74
N ALA A 188 17.69 2.63 -9.57
CA ALA A 188 17.47 4.07 -9.41
C ALA A 188 18.23 4.62 -8.16
N PHE A 189 18.17 3.90 -7.05
CA PHE A 189 18.92 4.26 -5.84
C PHE A 189 20.44 4.18 -6.05
N ARG A 190 20.93 3.13 -6.70
CA ARG A 190 22.35 2.94 -7.01
C ARG A 190 22.90 4.06 -7.90
N GLU A 191 22.16 4.47 -8.91
CA GLU A 191 22.54 5.59 -9.79
C GLU A 191 22.65 6.90 -9.00
N SER A 192 21.72 7.16 -8.08
CA SER A 192 21.79 8.33 -7.20
C SER A 192 23.03 8.33 -6.31
N LEU A 193 23.48 7.14 -5.84
CA LEU A 193 24.73 7.00 -5.06
C LEU A 193 25.97 7.28 -5.92
N HIS A 194 26.02 6.77 -7.16
CA HIS A 194 27.18 6.91 -8.04
C HIS A 194 27.39 8.36 -8.51
N THR A 195 26.29 9.13 -8.63
CA THR A 195 26.33 10.51 -9.09
C THR A 195 26.35 11.53 -7.95
N ALA A 196 26.12 11.10 -6.70
CA ALA A 196 25.83 11.96 -5.55
C ALA A 196 24.71 12.99 -5.84
N GLY A 197 23.81 12.65 -6.77
CA GLY A 197 22.70 13.48 -7.20
C GLY A 197 21.53 13.36 -6.23
N PHE A 198 21.61 13.95 -5.03
CA PHE A 198 20.59 13.79 -4.01
C PHE A 198 19.55 14.90 -4.00
N VAL A 199 19.89 16.10 -4.48
CA VAL A 199 19.01 17.27 -4.48
C VAL A 199 19.11 18.00 -5.83
N GLY A 200 17.98 18.17 -6.51
CA GLY A 200 17.90 18.84 -7.80
C GLY A 200 18.47 18.03 -8.98
N GLY A 201 18.82 18.70 -10.05
CA GLY A 201 19.44 18.09 -11.23
C GLY A 201 18.45 17.52 -12.26
N PRO A 202 18.97 16.80 -13.29
CA PRO A 202 18.19 16.41 -14.46
C PRO A 202 17.09 15.39 -14.16
N VAL A 203 17.24 14.55 -13.15
CA VAL A 203 16.25 13.53 -12.75
C VAL A 203 14.96 14.19 -12.27
N VAL A 204 15.07 15.27 -11.48
CA VAL A 204 13.90 16.04 -11.02
C VAL A 204 13.17 16.63 -12.23
N GLY A 205 13.88 17.28 -13.14
CA GLY A 205 13.28 17.84 -14.36
C GLY A 205 12.66 16.78 -15.28
N GLY A 206 13.27 15.59 -15.34
CA GLY A 206 12.76 14.43 -16.06
C GLY A 206 11.41 13.96 -15.49
N PHE A 207 11.35 13.81 -14.17
CA PHE A 207 10.11 13.45 -13.48
C PHE A 207 9.02 14.53 -13.64
N GLU A 208 9.35 15.80 -13.46
CA GLU A 208 8.42 16.91 -13.66
C GLU A 208 7.80 16.88 -15.06
N LYS A 209 8.62 16.70 -16.10
CA LYS A 209 8.13 16.59 -17.48
C LYS A 209 7.23 15.36 -17.68
N ALA A 210 7.63 14.21 -17.16
CA ALA A 210 6.87 12.96 -17.31
C ALA A 210 5.52 13.05 -16.57
N PHE A 211 5.50 13.59 -15.35
CA PHE A 211 4.27 13.74 -14.57
C PHE A 211 3.33 14.80 -15.15
N ALA A 212 3.85 15.91 -15.68
CA ALA A 212 3.08 16.90 -16.42
C ALA A 212 2.33 16.25 -17.61
N ALA A 213 3.01 15.38 -18.36
CA ALA A 213 2.40 14.65 -19.48
C ALA A 213 1.27 13.72 -19.02
N VAL A 214 1.43 13.01 -17.89
CA VAL A 214 0.37 12.15 -17.32
C VAL A 214 -0.87 12.95 -16.92
N CYS A 215 -0.67 14.17 -16.39
CA CYS A 215 -1.76 15.06 -15.98
C CYS A 215 -2.32 15.91 -17.16
N GLU A 216 -1.77 15.81 -18.37
CA GLU A 216 -2.09 16.70 -19.51
C GLU A 216 -1.96 18.19 -19.15
N ALA A 217 -0.97 18.51 -18.30
CA ALA A 217 -0.63 19.87 -17.90
C ALA A 217 0.65 20.36 -18.56
N ASN A 218 0.80 21.68 -18.75
CA ASN A 218 2.00 22.26 -19.34
C ASN A 218 3.22 22.17 -18.41
N HIS A 219 2.99 22.23 -17.10
CA HIS A 219 4.03 22.24 -16.08
C HIS A 219 3.66 21.33 -14.92
N SER A 220 4.67 20.65 -14.39
CA SER A 220 4.65 20.02 -13.08
C SER A 220 5.89 20.43 -12.31
N ILE A 221 5.74 20.73 -11.03
CA ILE A 221 6.82 21.13 -10.14
C ILE A 221 6.83 20.20 -8.94
N ALA A 222 7.87 19.39 -8.81
CA ALA A 222 8.05 18.44 -7.72
C ALA A 222 8.40 19.16 -6.41
N VAL A 223 7.70 18.81 -5.32
CA VAL A 223 7.85 19.44 -4.01
C VAL A 223 7.88 18.38 -2.90
N SER A 224 8.22 18.78 -1.67
CA SER A 224 8.49 17.88 -0.53
C SER A 224 7.29 17.04 -0.08
N SER A 225 6.04 17.51 -0.26
CA SER A 225 4.82 16.81 0.17
C SER A 225 3.59 17.31 -0.56
N GLY A 226 2.46 16.59 -0.43
CA GLY A 226 1.16 17.06 -0.92
C GLY A 226 0.68 18.34 -0.21
N THR A 227 0.96 18.48 1.08
CA THR A 227 0.65 19.69 1.87
C THR A 227 1.41 20.89 1.32
N ASP A 228 2.71 20.74 1.06
CA ASP A 228 3.51 21.79 0.43
C ASP A 228 3.05 22.09 -0.99
N ALA A 229 2.65 21.08 -1.75
CA ALA A 229 2.10 21.27 -3.09
C ALA A 229 0.88 22.19 -3.06
N LEU A 230 -0.06 21.92 -2.16
CA LEU A 230 -1.29 22.71 -2.05
C LEU A 230 -0.99 24.14 -1.52
N ARG A 231 -0.14 24.25 -0.49
CA ARG A 231 0.29 25.54 0.03
C ARG A 231 0.96 26.40 -1.04
N PHE A 232 1.93 25.85 -1.75
CA PHE A 232 2.64 26.60 -2.80
C PHE A 232 1.75 26.92 -3.98
N ALA A 233 0.82 26.03 -4.35
CA ALA A 233 -0.18 26.34 -5.37
C ALA A 233 -1.05 27.53 -5.00
N LEU A 234 -1.56 27.58 -3.77
CA LEU A 234 -2.35 28.70 -3.26
C LEU A 234 -1.55 30.01 -3.28
N MET A 235 -0.35 30.01 -2.67
CA MET A 235 0.52 31.19 -2.65
C MET A 235 0.89 31.67 -4.06
N ALA A 236 1.26 30.75 -4.96
CA ALA A 236 1.63 31.08 -6.34
C ALA A 236 0.44 31.61 -7.16
N CYS A 237 -0.77 31.15 -6.85
CA CYS A 237 -2.01 31.65 -7.44
C CYS A 237 -2.44 33.02 -6.89
N GLY A 238 -1.71 33.59 -5.93
CA GLY A 238 -1.97 34.93 -5.39
C GLY A 238 -2.96 34.98 -4.26
N ILE A 239 -3.12 33.88 -3.51
CA ILE A 239 -3.87 33.89 -2.25
C ILE A 239 -3.02 34.56 -1.19
N GLU A 240 -3.60 35.56 -0.51
CA GLU A 240 -2.90 36.42 0.45
C GLU A 240 -3.37 36.19 1.89
N PRO A 241 -2.55 36.56 2.87
CA PRO A 241 -2.99 36.56 4.28
C PRO A 241 -4.26 37.39 4.47
N GLY A 242 -5.25 36.77 5.11
CA GLY A 242 -6.55 37.40 5.35
C GLY A 242 -7.63 37.05 4.32
N ASP A 243 -7.30 36.36 3.27
CA ASP A 243 -8.27 35.81 2.30
C ASP A 243 -9.09 34.65 2.90
N VAL A 244 -10.24 34.40 2.32
CA VAL A 244 -11.05 33.22 2.53
C VAL A 244 -10.91 32.29 1.33
N VAL A 245 -10.65 31.01 1.62
CA VAL A 245 -10.63 29.94 0.62
C VAL A 245 -11.72 28.93 0.95
N LEU A 246 -12.63 28.71 0.00
CA LEU A 246 -13.72 27.75 0.16
C LEU A 246 -13.23 26.33 -0.10
N THR A 247 -13.58 25.40 0.78
CA THR A 247 -13.31 23.97 0.61
C THR A 247 -14.40 23.12 1.26
N VAL A 248 -14.20 21.82 1.40
CA VAL A 248 -15.16 20.91 2.03
C VAL A 248 -14.72 20.50 3.43
N PRO A 249 -15.66 20.26 4.35
CA PRO A 249 -15.31 19.73 5.68
C PRO A 249 -15.03 18.22 5.67
N HIS A 250 -15.31 17.51 4.57
CA HIS A 250 -15.05 16.09 4.38
C HIS A 250 -13.80 15.87 3.53
N THR A 251 -12.64 16.03 4.13
CA THR A 251 -11.33 15.82 3.51
C THR A 251 -10.27 15.57 4.58
N PHE A 252 -9.05 15.24 4.16
CA PHE A 252 -7.90 15.20 5.06
C PHE A 252 -7.51 16.61 5.51
N ILE A 253 -7.05 16.73 6.75
CA ILE A 253 -6.72 18.02 7.36
C ILE A 253 -5.71 18.85 6.53
N ALA A 254 -4.84 18.21 5.76
CA ALA A 254 -3.84 18.88 4.93
C ALA A 254 -4.46 19.89 3.95
N THR A 255 -5.70 19.68 3.49
CA THR A 255 -6.40 20.66 2.63
C THR A 255 -6.57 21.99 3.34
N THR A 256 -7.10 21.98 4.55
CA THR A 256 -7.32 23.20 5.35
C THR A 256 -6.05 23.71 6.01
N GLU A 257 -5.13 22.80 6.36
CA GLU A 257 -3.81 23.14 6.88
C GLU A 257 -3.00 23.97 5.87
N ALA A 258 -2.98 23.56 4.61
CA ALA A 258 -2.32 24.30 3.54
C ALA A 258 -2.93 25.69 3.31
N ILE A 259 -4.26 25.81 3.41
CA ILE A 259 -4.96 27.11 3.35
C ILE A 259 -4.49 28.01 4.50
N SER A 260 -4.49 27.49 5.73
CA SER A 260 -4.05 28.23 6.92
C SER A 260 -2.57 28.62 6.85
N GLN A 261 -1.71 27.73 6.35
CA GLN A 261 -0.28 27.99 6.17
C GLN A 261 0.02 28.99 5.05
N ALA A 262 -0.89 29.16 4.09
CA ALA A 262 -0.82 30.24 3.10
C ALA A 262 -1.30 31.59 3.67
N GLY A 263 -1.73 31.63 4.94
CA GLY A 263 -2.23 32.83 5.63
C GLY A 263 -3.73 33.09 5.44
N ALA A 264 -4.41 32.25 4.68
CA ALA A 264 -5.84 32.35 4.42
C ALA A 264 -6.68 31.62 5.49
N THR A 265 -7.98 31.86 5.47
CA THR A 265 -8.94 31.20 6.36
C THR A 265 -9.80 30.24 5.55
N PRO A 266 -9.86 28.94 5.91
CA PRO A 266 -10.79 28.02 5.27
C PRO A 266 -12.22 28.32 5.71
N GLU A 267 -13.14 28.40 4.75
CA GLU A 267 -14.58 28.30 5.00
C GLU A 267 -15.15 27.11 4.22
N PHE A 268 -16.22 26.52 4.75
CA PHE A 268 -16.66 25.21 4.27
C PHE A 268 -17.94 25.27 3.47
N VAL A 269 -17.99 24.42 2.44
CA VAL A 269 -19.19 24.09 1.66
C VAL A 269 -19.45 22.60 1.83
N ASP A 270 -20.68 22.22 2.17
CA ASP A 270 -21.01 20.82 2.41
C ASP A 270 -20.93 19.98 1.10
N ILE A 271 -20.73 18.70 1.28
CA ILE A 271 -20.54 17.75 0.17
C ILE A 271 -21.86 17.32 -0.48
N ASP A 272 -21.74 16.71 -1.65
CA ASP A 272 -22.74 15.87 -2.28
C ASP A 272 -22.71 14.48 -1.65
N GLU A 273 -23.88 13.90 -1.41
CA GLU A 273 -24.00 12.63 -0.69
C GLU A 273 -23.51 11.42 -1.49
N ASP A 274 -23.67 11.45 -2.80
CA ASP A 274 -23.36 10.33 -3.66
C ASP A 274 -21.87 10.30 -4.04
N THR A 275 -21.27 11.46 -4.24
CA THR A 275 -19.89 11.59 -4.71
C THR A 275 -18.88 11.90 -3.60
N TYR A 276 -19.36 12.33 -2.44
CA TYR A 276 -18.56 12.83 -1.29
C TYR A 276 -17.67 14.05 -1.60
N ASN A 277 -17.78 14.59 -2.78
CA ASN A 277 -17.07 15.78 -3.23
C ASN A 277 -17.90 17.05 -2.99
N MET A 278 -17.29 18.22 -3.20
CA MET A 278 -17.98 19.50 -3.07
C MET A 278 -19.26 19.54 -3.90
N SER A 279 -20.39 19.81 -3.26
CA SER A 279 -21.66 19.99 -3.95
C SER A 279 -21.69 21.34 -4.66
N ALA A 280 -21.74 21.34 -5.99
CA ALA A 280 -21.82 22.57 -6.78
C ALA A 280 -23.07 23.39 -6.46
N GLY A 281 -24.21 22.74 -6.18
CA GLY A 281 -25.44 23.44 -5.78
C GLY A 281 -25.34 24.11 -4.41
N LYS A 282 -24.61 23.48 -3.44
CA LYS A 282 -24.33 24.10 -2.14
C LYS A 282 -23.28 25.21 -2.23
N LEU A 283 -22.31 25.07 -3.13
CA LEU A 283 -21.36 26.15 -3.45
C LEU A 283 -22.09 27.36 -4.04
N GLU A 284 -22.98 27.17 -4.99
CA GLU A 284 -23.78 28.27 -5.56
C GLU A 284 -24.59 28.98 -4.47
N ARG A 285 -25.31 28.21 -3.64
CA ARG A 285 -26.06 28.77 -2.50
C ARG A 285 -25.17 29.54 -1.54
N PHE A 286 -23.99 29.01 -1.19
CA PHE A 286 -23.02 29.69 -0.33
C PHE A 286 -22.63 31.06 -0.91
N LEU A 287 -22.31 31.09 -2.21
CA LEU A 287 -21.89 32.29 -2.91
C LEU A 287 -23.02 33.34 -3.03
N GLU A 288 -24.27 32.89 -3.11
CA GLU A 288 -25.46 33.77 -3.19
C GLU A 288 -25.93 34.26 -1.82
N GLU A 289 -25.94 33.42 -0.79
CA GLU A 289 -26.55 33.68 0.49
C GLU A 289 -25.56 34.08 1.58
N GLN A 290 -24.30 33.56 1.52
CA GLN A 290 -23.28 33.77 2.55
C GLN A 290 -22.17 34.73 2.09
N CYS A 291 -22.30 35.35 0.93
CA CYS A 291 -21.36 36.33 0.43
C CYS A 291 -22.07 37.60 -0.05
N THR A 292 -21.33 38.69 -0.02
CA THR A 292 -21.79 39.99 -0.57
C THR A 292 -20.70 40.61 -1.44
N ARG A 293 -21.06 41.47 -2.39
CA ARG A 293 -20.09 42.23 -3.18
C ARG A 293 -19.91 43.63 -2.64
N GLU A 294 -18.66 44.00 -2.40
CA GLU A 294 -18.30 45.38 -2.13
C GLU A 294 -18.41 46.26 -3.38
N LYS A 295 -18.35 47.58 -3.19
CA LYS A 295 -18.27 48.57 -4.31
C LYS A 295 -17.04 48.35 -5.17
N SER A 296 -15.97 47.82 -4.65
CA SER A 296 -14.75 47.41 -5.36
C SER A 296 -14.95 46.23 -6.29
N GLY A 297 -16.08 45.51 -6.19
CA GLY A 297 -16.37 44.27 -6.90
C GLY A 297 -15.87 43.02 -6.17
N ARG A 298 -15.11 43.15 -5.05
CA ARG A 298 -14.63 42.01 -4.27
C ARG A 298 -15.79 41.26 -3.64
N LEU A 299 -15.69 39.92 -3.63
CA LEU A 299 -16.62 39.06 -2.95
C LEU A 299 -16.19 38.91 -1.50
N ILE A 300 -17.09 39.19 -0.55
CA ILE A 300 -16.81 39.19 0.90
C ILE A 300 -17.68 38.11 1.57
N SER A 301 -17.08 37.28 2.39
CA SER A 301 -17.82 36.36 3.26
C SER A 301 -18.58 37.15 4.35
N LEU A 302 -19.87 36.89 4.49
CA LEU A 302 -20.69 37.47 5.55
C LEU A 302 -20.30 36.95 6.95
N ARG A 303 -19.71 35.74 6.99
CA ARG A 303 -19.27 35.11 8.24
C ARG A 303 -18.03 35.79 8.82
N SER A 304 -16.99 35.95 8.00
CA SER A 304 -15.70 36.49 8.47
C SER A 304 -15.47 37.96 8.15
N GLY A 305 -16.25 38.55 7.25
CA GLY A 305 -16.04 39.91 6.75
C GLY A 305 -14.80 40.04 5.85
N ARG A 306 -14.26 38.90 5.35
CA ARG A 306 -13.01 38.80 4.57
C ARG A 306 -13.27 38.50 3.11
N PRO A 307 -12.34 38.85 2.19
CA PRO A 307 -12.50 38.56 0.77
C PRO A 307 -12.43 37.06 0.50
N VAL A 308 -13.40 36.55 -0.24
CA VAL A 308 -13.40 35.19 -0.78
C VAL A 308 -12.69 35.21 -2.11
N THR A 309 -11.53 34.54 -2.23
CA THR A 309 -10.65 34.65 -3.39
C THR A 309 -10.43 33.35 -4.16
N ALA A 310 -10.67 32.22 -3.49
CA ALA A 310 -10.46 30.92 -4.11
C ALA A 310 -11.44 29.84 -3.64
N VAL A 311 -11.54 28.78 -4.44
CA VAL A 311 -12.18 27.52 -4.10
C VAL A 311 -11.21 26.38 -4.33
N VAL A 312 -11.14 25.44 -3.37
CA VAL A 312 -10.34 24.22 -3.42
C VAL A 312 -11.30 23.03 -3.43
N PRO A 313 -11.72 22.55 -4.62
CA PRO A 313 -12.38 21.28 -4.74
C PRO A 313 -11.39 20.15 -4.44
N VAL A 314 -11.83 19.14 -3.67
CA VAL A 314 -11.06 17.94 -3.37
C VAL A 314 -11.55 16.82 -4.25
N HIS A 315 -10.63 16.09 -4.89
CA HIS A 315 -10.93 14.90 -5.67
C HIS A 315 -10.84 13.66 -4.77
N LEU A 316 -11.80 13.56 -3.86
CA LEU A 316 -11.74 12.62 -2.75
C LEU A 316 -11.84 11.16 -3.24
N TYR A 317 -11.09 10.26 -2.61
CA TYR A 317 -11.03 8.82 -2.89
C TYR A 317 -10.58 8.46 -4.31
N GLY A 318 -10.16 9.45 -5.10
CA GLY A 318 -9.74 9.26 -6.48
C GLY A 318 -10.83 9.54 -7.51
N GLN A 319 -11.93 10.17 -7.10
CA GLN A 319 -13.01 10.64 -7.98
C GLN A 319 -12.98 12.16 -8.08
N MET A 320 -12.97 12.70 -9.30
CA MET A 320 -12.98 14.14 -9.49
C MET A 320 -14.32 14.76 -9.03
N ALA A 321 -14.26 15.98 -8.50
CA ALA A 321 -15.42 16.81 -8.24
C ALA A 321 -16.09 17.24 -9.58
N ASP A 322 -17.33 17.74 -9.54
CA ASP A 322 -18.02 18.28 -10.74
C ASP A 322 -17.38 19.61 -11.18
N MET A 323 -16.26 19.47 -11.92
CA MET A 323 -15.40 20.60 -12.27
C MET A 323 -16.04 21.62 -13.20
N ASP A 324 -16.88 21.21 -14.17
CA ASP A 324 -17.54 22.17 -15.06
C ASP A 324 -18.46 23.12 -14.27
N ALA A 325 -19.23 22.58 -13.33
CA ALA A 325 -20.10 23.39 -12.48
C ALA A 325 -19.31 24.30 -11.53
N ILE A 326 -18.25 23.79 -10.91
CA ILE A 326 -17.39 24.56 -9.99
C ILE A 326 -16.65 25.69 -10.75
N LEU A 327 -16.06 25.38 -11.91
CA LEU A 327 -15.33 26.35 -12.73
C LEU A 327 -16.25 27.46 -13.23
N ARG A 328 -17.49 27.15 -13.61
CA ARG A 328 -18.49 28.12 -14.03
C ARG A 328 -18.86 29.09 -12.90
N LEU A 329 -19.07 28.56 -11.70
CA LEU A 329 -19.33 29.37 -10.52
C LEU A 329 -18.10 30.22 -10.16
N ALA A 330 -16.92 29.64 -10.16
CA ALA A 330 -15.69 30.38 -9.90
C ALA A 330 -15.49 31.54 -10.88
N ALA A 331 -15.71 31.31 -12.18
CA ALA A 331 -15.64 32.37 -13.20
C ALA A 331 -16.68 33.47 -12.97
N ARG A 332 -17.94 33.12 -12.63
CA ARG A 332 -19.02 34.08 -12.34
C ARG A 332 -18.70 34.98 -11.15
N TYR A 333 -18.02 34.44 -10.14
CA TYR A 333 -17.71 35.15 -8.90
C TYR A 333 -16.27 35.70 -8.83
N GLY A 334 -15.43 35.39 -9.82
CA GLY A 334 -14.04 35.86 -9.88
C GLY A 334 -13.11 35.11 -8.92
N LEU A 335 -13.38 33.83 -8.67
CA LEU A 335 -12.60 32.98 -7.77
C LEU A 335 -11.52 32.21 -8.50
N THR A 336 -10.38 32.02 -7.88
CA THR A 336 -9.34 31.11 -8.33
C THR A 336 -9.70 29.68 -7.93
N VAL A 337 -9.51 28.70 -8.86
CA VAL A 337 -9.70 27.28 -8.56
C VAL A 337 -8.35 26.61 -8.43
N VAL A 338 -8.09 25.95 -7.29
CA VAL A 338 -6.92 25.11 -7.05
C VAL A 338 -7.42 23.71 -6.70
N GLU A 339 -7.06 22.71 -7.52
CA GLU A 339 -7.51 21.33 -7.30
C GLU A 339 -6.70 20.65 -6.20
N ASP A 340 -7.34 20.08 -5.19
CA ASP A 340 -6.70 19.08 -4.32
C ASP A 340 -6.86 17.70 -4.97
N ALA A 341 -5.86 17.32 -5.77
CA ALA A 341 -5.80 16.05 -6.49
C ALA A 341 -4.92 15.01 -5.80
N CYS A 342 -4.62 15.17 -4.49
CA CYS A 342 -3.72 14.31 -3.72
C CYS A 342 -4.15 12.84 -3.68
N GLN A 343 -5.38 12.51 -4.06
CA GLN A 343 -5.90 11.14 -4.15
C GLN A 343 -6.29 10.73 -5.57
N ALA A 344 -6.05 11.57 -6.59
CA ALA A 344 -6.67 11.43 -7.90
C ALA A 344 -5.65 11.31 -9.06
N HIS A 345 -4.52 10.62 -8.85
CA HIS A 345 -3.48 10.40 -9.85
C HIS A 345 -4.03 9.67 -11.08
N GLY A 346 -4.19 10.40 -12.19
CA GLY A 346 -4.71 9.85 -13.44
C GLY A 346 -6.24 9.76 -13.54
N ALA A 347 -7.00 10.27 -12.56
CA ALA A 347 -8.45 10.38 -12.64
C ALA A 347 -8.87 11.27 -13.81
N GLU A 348 -10.05 10.98 -14.37
CA GLU A 348 -10.58 11.71 -15.53
C GLU A 348 -12.00 12.22 -15.25
N TYR A 349 -12.27 13.39 -15.82
CA TYR A 349 -13.56 14.08 -15.84
C TYR A 349 -14.00 14.35 -17.27
N PHE A 350 -15.19 13.94 -17.67
CA PHE A 350 -15.74 14.33 -18.98
C PHE A 350 -16.31 15.73 -18.90
N SER A 351 -15.55 16.69 -19.39
CA SER A 351 -16.05 18.06 -19.49
C SER A 351 -17.05 18.18 -20.64
N ARG A 352 -18.30 18.50 -20.31
CA ARG A 352 -19.34 18.77 -21.31
C ARG A 352 -19.08 20.08 -22.03
N GLU A 353 -18.50 21.07 -21.33
CA GLU A 353 -18.15 22.36 -21.91
C GLU A 353 -17.04 22.25 -22.97
N ARG A 354 -16.05 21.35 -22.74
CA ARG A 354 -14.93 21.10 -23.66
C ARG A 354 -15.15 19.90 -24.58
N ASN A 355 -16.22 19.14 -24.35
CA ASN A 355 -16.58 17.90 -25.06
C ASN A 355 -15.43 16.88 -25.15
N ARG A 356 -14.70 16.69 -24.03
CA ARG A 356 -13.59 15.73 -23.94
C ARG A 356 -13.31 15.31 -22.50
N TRP A 357 -12.61 14.19 -22.35
CA TRP A 357 -12.04 13.78 -21.07
C TRP A 357 -10.87 14.68 -20.70
N MET A 358 -10.84 15.11 -19.45
CA MET A 358 -9.82 15.96 -18.83
C MET A 358 -9.20 15.22 -17.65
N LYS A 359 -7.90 15.35 -17.46
CA LYS A 359 -7.20 14.75 -16.31
C LYS A 359 -7.31 15.64 -15.06
N ALA A 360 -7.36 14.97 -13.88
CA ALA A 360 -7.13 15.67 -12.62
C ALA A 360 -5.79 16.42 -12.68
N GLY A 361 -5.79 17.65 -12.22
CA GLY A 361 -4.62 18.52 -12.25
C GLY A 361 -4.45 19.36 -13.52
N SER A 362 -5.42 19.31 -14.46
CA SER A 362 -5.37 20.09 -15.71
C SER A 362 -6.47 21.13 -15.86
N MET A 363 -7.43 21.18 -14.90
CA MET A 363 -8.66 21.98 -15.06
C MET A 363 -8.63 23.28 -14.27
N GLY A 364 -8.10 23.27 -13.03
CA GLY A 364 -7.91 24.45 -12.20
C GLY A 364 -6.74 25.33 -12.69
N ARG A 365 -6.55 26.49 -12.03
CA ARG A 365 -5.36 27.32 -12.27
C ARG A 365 -4.07 26.62 -11.83
N ALA A 366 -4.16 25.82 -10.75
CA ALA A 366 -3.13 24.89 -10.30
C ALA A 366 -3.81 23.69 -9.64
N ALA A 367 -3.05 22.62 -9.45
CA ALA A 367 -3.46 21.47 -8.68
C ALA A 367 -2.31 20.92 -7.85
N ALA A 368 -2.65 20.26 -6.74
CA ALA A 368 -1.69 19.62 -5.83
C ALA A 368 -1.84 18.11 -5.86
N PHE A 369 -0.71 17.41 -5.88
CA PHE A 369 -0.62 15.95 -5.78
C PHE A 369 0.28 15.55 -4.63
N SER A 370 -0.03 14.42 -4.00
CA SER A 370 0.76 13.81 -2.94
C SER A 370 1.36 12.50 -3.43
N PHE A 371 2.65 12.29 -3.17
CA PHE A 371 3.32 11.01 -3.41
C PHE A 371 3.64 10.27 -2.10
N TYR A 372 2.85 10.51 -1.03
CA TYR A 372 2.91 9.69 0.18
C TYR A 372 2.84 8.19 -0.20
N PRO A 373 3.58 7.29 0.46
CA PRO A 373 3.72 5.89 0.01
C PRO A 373 2.42 5.15 -0.29
N GLY A 374 1.35 5.43 0.46
CA GLY A 374 0.03 4.82 0.25
C GLY A 374 -0.77 5.36 -0.93
N LYS A 375 -0.31 6.39 -1.65
CA LYS A 375 -1.00 6.95 -2.82
C LYS A 375 -0.88 6.04 -4.04
N ASN A 376 -1.78 6.21 -5.01
CA ASN A 376 -1.78 5.41 -6.25
C ASN A 376 -0.44 5.48 -7.02
N LEU A 377 0.25 6.61 -6.89
CA LEU A 377 1.66 6.77 -7.24
C LEU A 377 2.38 7.25 -5.98
N GLY A 378 3.04 6.35 -5.25
CA GLY A 378 3.72 6.63 -3.98
C GLY A 378 5.24 6.58 -4.11
N ALA A 379 5.93 7.54 -3.51
CA ALA A 379 7.37 7.53 -3.30
C ALA A 379 7.78 6.49 -2.23
N CYS A 380 9.06 6.32 -1.98
CA CYS A 380 9.58 5.60 -0.81
C CYS A 380 9.90 6.58 0.34
N GLY A 381 9.01 7.53 0.57
CA GLY A 381 9.09 8.60 1.55
C GLY A 381 8.07 9.66 1.23
N GLU A 382 8.29 10.89 1.66
CA GLU A 382 7.40 12.00 1.35
C GLU A 382 7.65 12.52 -0.07
N GLY A 383 6.62 13.14 -0.65
CA GLY A 383 6.69 13.82 -1.94
C GLY A 383 5.36 14.41 -2.36
N GLY A 384 5.43 15.34 -3.29
CA GLY A 384 4.28 15.97 -3.92
C GLY A 384 4.65 16.66 -5.23
N ALA A 385 3.64 17.15 -5.94
CA ALA A 385 3.84 17.99 -7.09
C ALA A 385 2.70 19.02 -7.23
N VAL A 386 3.03 20.16 -7.79
CA VAL A 386 2.06 21.14 -8.31
C VAL A 386 2.00 21.01 -9.81
N THR A 387 0.80 20.87 -10.39
CA THR A 387 0.59 20.97 -11.84
C THR A 387 -0.13 22.26 -12.18
N THR A 388 0.19 22.84 -13.33
CA THR A 388 -0.44 24.07 -13.82
C THR A 388 -0.22 24.27 -15.31
N ASN A 389 -1.14 25.00 -15.94
CA ASN A 389 -0.99 25.50 -17.32
C ASN A 389 -0.49 26.96 -17.39
N ASP A 390 -0.32 27.60 -16.23
CA ASP A 390 0.14 28.98 -16.06
C ASP A 390 1.64 29.00 -15.76
N ALA A 391 2.44 29.57 -16.67
CA ALA A 391 3.90 29.63 -16.55
C ALA A 391 4.36 30.50 -15.37
N ASP A 392 3.60 31.53 -15.01
CA ASP A 392 3.92 32.40 -13.87
C ASP A 392 3.69 31.67 -12.55
N VAL A 393 2.60 30.90 -12.45
CA VAL A 393 2.37 30.00 -11.30
C VAL A 393 3.50 28.98 -11.18
N ALA A 394 3.87 28.33 -12.29
CA ALA A 394 4.97 27.37 -12.30
C ALA A 394 6.30 27.98 -11.81
N SER A 395 6.62 29.19 -12.27
CA SER A 395 7.84 29.91 -11.87
C SER A 395 7.81 30.28 -10.39
N LYS A 396 6.68 30.77 -9.88
CA LYS A 396 6.51 31.09 -8.45
C LYS A 396 6.64 29.86 -7.55
N VAL A 397 6.04 28.72 -7.94
CA VAL A 397 6.18 27.47 -7.17
C VAL A 397 7.64 27.00 -7.12
N LYS A 398 8.37 27.07 -8.27
CA LYS A 398 9.81 26.75 -8.31
C LYS A 398 10.63 27.63 -7.37
N MET A 399 10.32 28.92 -7.33
CA MET A 399 10.96 29.87 -6.44
C MET A 399 10.64 29.58 -4.97
N LEU A 400 9.37 29.41 -4.62
CA LEU A 400 8.92 29.15 -3.24
C LEU A 400 9.53 27.87 -2.66
N ARG A 401 9.58 26.77 -3.43
CA ARG A 401 10.13 25.49 -2.95
C ARG A 401 11.63 25.53 -2.67
N ASP A 402 12.36 26.50 -3.23
CA ASP A 402 13.82 26.61 -3.14
C ASP A 402 14.23 27.95 -2.51
N HIS A 403 13.77 28.19 -1.28
CA HIS A 403 14.14 29.34 -0.45
C HIS A 403 13.85 30.70 -1.09
N GLY A 404 12.91 30.80 -2.01
CA GLY A 404 12.56 32.07 -2.68
C GLY A 404 13.59 32.55 -3.70
N GLN A 405 14.52 31.69 -4.15
CA GLN A 405 15.54 32.08 -5.11
C GLN A 405 15.13 31.82 -6.56
N VAL A 406 15.42 32.81 -7.42
CA VAL A 406 15.32 32.67 -8.89
C VAL A 406 16.65 32.20 -9.46
N LYS A 407 17.73 32.72 -8.92
CA LYS A 407 19.11 32.31 -9.22
C LYS A 407 19.81 31.99 -7.91
N LYS A 408 20.69 31.01 -7.92
CA LYS A 408 21.41 30.56 -6.72
C LYS A 408 21.99 31.75 -5.93
N TYR A 409 21.59 31.84 -4.65
CA TYR A 409 21.92 32.92 -3.68
C TYR A 409 21.25 34.29 -3.94
N PHE A 410 20.33 34.39 -4.90
CA PHE A 410 19.53 35.58 -5.12
C PHE A 410 18.05 35.28 -4.78
N HIS A 411 17.58 35.78 -3.66
CA HIS A 411 16.28 35.50 -3.08
C HIS A 411 15.36 36.72 -3.27
N ASP A 412 14.33 36.56 -4.10
CA ASP A 412 13.40 37.66 -4.39
C ASP A 412 12.29 37.74 -3.32
N VAL A 413 12.01 36.61 -2.66
CA VAL A 413 11.05 36.49 -1.55
C VAL A 413 11.57 35.47 -0.53
N GLU A 414 10.99 35.48 0.67
CA GLU A 414 11.15 34.34 1.57
C GLU A 414 10.45 33.12 1.01
N GLY A 415 11.15 32.01 0.98
CA GLY A 415 10.63 30.73 0.50
C GLY A 415 10.85 29.61 1.51
N TYR A 416 10.79 28.39 1.04
CA TYR A 416 10.80 27.19 1.88
C TYR A 416 11.86 26.20 1.41
N ASN A 417 12.29 25.32 2.29
CA ASN A 417 13.01 24.11 1.92
C ASN A 417 11.98 23.05 1.54
N GLY A 418 11.39 23.18 0.35
CA GLY A 418 10.25 22.41 -0.11
C GLY A 418 10.51 21.61 -1.38
N ARG A 419 11.78 21.27 -1.66
CA ARG A 419 12.17 20.46 -2.82
C ARG A 419 11.85 18.98 -2.59
N LEU A 420 11.55 18.26 -3.67
CA LEU A 420 11.52 16.80 -3.66
C LEU A 420 12.95 16.27 -3.85
N ASP A 421 13.34 15.31 -3.04
CA ASP A 421 14.64 14.64 -3.16
C ASP A 421 14.76 13.91 -4.50
N THR A 422 15.95 13.96 -5.10
CA THR A 422 16.23 13.32 -6.40
C THR A 422 16.00 11.82 -6.35
N ILE A 423 16.32 11.16 -5.23
CA ILE A 423 16.07 9.74 -5.03
C ILE A 423 14.57 9.43 -5.16
N GLN A 424 13.71 10.24 -4.55
CA GLN A 424 12.26 10.05 -4.65
C GLN A 424 11.76 10.29 -6.08
N CYS A 425 12.31 11.28 -6.79
CA CYS A 425 12.02 11.49 -8.21
C CYS A 425 12.43 10.28 -9.06
N ALA A 426 13.59 9.68 -8.81
CA ALA A 426 14.06 8.49 -9.53
C ALA A 426 13.17 7.27 -9.28
N ILE A 427 12.73 7.07 -8.03
CA ILE A 427 11.78 6.04 -7.64
C ILE A 427 10.41 6.25 -8.34
N LEU A 428 9.91 7.47 -8.32
CA LEU A 428 8.65 7.82 -8.98
C LEU A 428 8.74 7.65 -10.51
N MET A 429 9.88 7.96 -11.12
CA MET A 429 10.12 7.70 -12.55
C MET A 429 10.07 6.21 -12.89
N ALA A 430 10.60 5.34 -12.03
CA ALA A 430 10.51 3.89 -12.21
C ALA A 430 9.06 3.38 -12.07
N LYS A 431 8.27 3.97 -11.17
CA LYS A 431 6.88 3.58 -10.91
C LYS A 431 5.86 4.18 -11.90
N LEU A 432 6.12 5.35 -12.44
CA LEU A 432 5.18 6.12 -13.27
C LEU A 432 4.64 5.34 -14.50
N PRO A 433 5.45 4.54 -15.22
CA PRO A 433 4.95 3.73 -16.34
C PRO A 433 3.89 2.69 -15.93
N HIS A 434 3.87 2.27 -14.67
CA HIS A 434 2.95 1.27 -14.13
C HIS A 434 1.63 1.86 -13.64
N LEU A 435 1.53 3.19 -13.49
CA LEU A 435 0.35 3.86 -12.92
C LEU A 435 -0.95 3.52 -13.67
N ALA A 436 -0.91 3.48 -15.00
CA ALA A 436 -2.09 3.15 -15.81
C ALA A 436 -2.58 1.72 -15.56
N ALA A 437 -1.67 0.75 -15.48
CA ALA A 437 -1.99 -0.65 -15.19
C ALA A 437 -2.52 -0.81 -13.76
N TRP A 438 -1.92 -0.14 -12.78
CA TRP A 438 -2.40 -0.16 -11.39
C TRP A 438 -3.78 0.49 -11.25
N THR A 439 -4.03 1.58 -11.99
CA THR A 439 -5.37 2.20 -12.03
C THR A 439 -6.41 1.27 -12.65
N ALA A 440 -6.07 0.59 -13.76
CA ALA A 440 -6.95 -0.41 -14.37
C ALA A 440 -7.26 -1.54 -13.37
N GLY A 441 -6.24 -2.08 -12.68
CA GLY A 441 -6.43 -3.10 -11.65
C GLY A 441 -7.35 -2.65 -10.51
N ARG A 442 -7.21 -1.41 -10.00
CA ARG A 442 -8.13 -0.84 -9.00
C ARG A 442 -9.55 -0.71 -9.53
N ARG A 443 -9.74 -0.26 -10.77
CA ARG A 443 -11.06 -0.16 -11.40
C ARG A 443 -11.71 -1.55 -11.57
N ASP A 444 -10.94 -2.57 -11.97
CA ASP A 444 -11.42 -3.95 -12.06
C ASP A 444 -11.88 -4.47 -10.69
N ARG A 445 -11.10 -4.20 -9.63
CA ARG A 445 -11.50 -4.57 -8.24
C ARG A 445 -12.73 -3.79 -7.79
N ALA A 446 -12.85 -2.52 -8.11
CA ALA A 446 -14.03 -1.72 -7.78
C ALA A 446 -15.28 -2.22 -8.49
N ALA A 447 -15.19 -2.54 -9.78
CA ALA A 447 -16.29 -3.13 -10.54
C ALA A 447 -16.73 -4.49 -9.96
N GLU A 448 -15.77 -5.33 -9.56
CA GLU A 448 -16.06 -6.61 -8.96
C GLU A 448 -16.71 -6.48 -7.57
N TYR A 449 -16.25 -5.55 -6.72
CA TYR A 449 -16.94 -5.20 -5.48
C TYR A 449 -18.37 -4.74 -5.74
N GLY A 450 -18.57 -3.83 -6.71
CA GLY A 450 -19.90 -3.38 -7.11
C GLY A 450 -20.80 -4.53 -7.53
N ARG A 451 -20.29 -5.50 -8.30
CA ARG A 451 -21.03 -6.69 -8.74
C ARG A 451 -21.35 -7.63 -7.57
N LEU A 452 -20.39 -7.93 -6.71
CA LEU A 452 -20.52 -8.89 -5.61
C LEU A 452 -21.39 -8.36 -4.46
N LEU A 453 -21.30 -7.05 -4.18
CA LEU A 453 -22.08 -6.38 -3.14
C LEU A 453 -23.44 -5.86 -3.65
N SER A 454 -23.71 -5.98 -4.96
CA SER A 454 -25.00 -5.62 -5.54
C SER A 454 -26.13 -6.43 -4.91
N GLY A 455 -27.10 -5.74 -4.33
CA GLY A 455 -28.24 -6.38 -3.65
C GLY A 455 -27.99 -6.75 -2.18
N VAL A 456 -26.82 -6.48 -1.63
CA VAL A 456 -26.59 -6.59 -0.17
C VAL A 456 -27.26 -5.41 0.51
N GLU A 457 -28.32 -5.66 1.27
CA GLU A 457 -29.04 -4.62 2.02
C GLU A 457 -28.20 -4.11 3.22
N GLY A 458 -28.41 -2.85 3.61
CA GLY A 458 -27.75 -2.25 4.78
C GLY A 458 -26.41 -1.56 4.49
N ILE A 459 -25.98 -1.54 3.23
CA ILE A 459 -24.83 -0.73 2.79
C ILE A 459 -25.17 0.13 1.57
N ALA A 460 -24.49 1.28 1.46
CA ALA A 460 -24.43 2.05 0.23
C ALA A 460 -23.04 1.92 -0.39
N LEU A 461 -23.01 1.62 -1.69
CA LEU A 461 -21.77 1.49 -2.47
C LEU A 461 -21.32 2.84 -3.03
N PRO A 462 -20.04 3.03 -3.36
CA PRO A 462 -19.56 4.25 -4.00
C PRO A 462 -20.25 4.44 -5.37
N HIS A 463 -20.69 5.67 -5.63
CA HIS A 463 -21.30 6.05 -6.89
C HIS A 463 -20.28 6.73 -7.82
N GLU A 464 -20.10 6.20 -9.01
CA GLU A 464 -19.27 6.81 -10.05
C GLU A 464 -20.19 7.41 -11.14
N PRO A 465 -20.33 8.74 -11.21
CA PRO A 465 -21.12 9.39 -12.23
C PRO A 465 -20.58 9.13 -13.65
N SER A 466 -21.45 9.20 -14.67
CA SER A 466 -21.08 8.94 -16.06
C SER A 466 -20.01 9.88 -16.65
N TRP A 467 -19.82 11.02 -16.01
CA TRP A 467 -18.76 11.98 -16.35
C TRP A 467 -17.44 11.75 -15.61
N SER A 468 -17.37 10.73 -14.74
CA SER A 468 -16.16 10.42 -13.96
C SER A 468 -15.53 9.11 -14.41
N ARG A 469 -14.20 9.06 -14.38
CA ARG A 469 -13.37 7.83 -14.36
C ARG A 469 -12.49 7.89 -13.14
N ALA A 470 -13.03 7.38 -12.03
CA ALA A 470 -12.33 7.34 -10.76
C ALA A 470 -11.15 6.38 -10.79
N VAL A 471 -10.10 6.67 -10.01
CA VAL A 471 -8.92 5.80 -9.86
C VAL A 471 -8.96 4.94 -8.61
N TYR A 472 -10.04 5.01 -7.86
CA TYR A 472 -10.30 4.23 -6.65
C TYR A 472 -9.06 4.15 -5.75
N HIS A 473 -8.58 5.31 -5.31
CA HIS A 473 -7.58 5.37 -4.24
C HIS A 473 -8.10 4.63 -3.01
N LEU A 474 -9.36 4.82 -2.69
CA LEU A 474 -10.12 4.09 -1.67
C LEU A 474 -11.41 3.55 -2.28
N TYR A 475 -11.89 2.41 -1.77
CA TYR A 475 -13.24 1.90 -2.01
C TYR A 475 -14.05 2.05 -0.73
N VAL A 476 -14.93 3.04 -0.70
CA VAL A 476 -15.63 3.48 0.51
C VAL A 476 -17.09 3.11 0.44
N ILE A 477 -17.54 2.24 1.34
CA ILE A 477 -18.96 1.93 1.55
C ILE A 477 -19.52 2.74 2.71
N ARG A 478 -20.84 2.85 2.82
CA ARG A 478 -21.52 3.39 4.01
C ARG A 478 -22.38 2.31 4.65
N THR A 479 -22.38 2.28 5.97
CA THR A 479 -23.23 1.40 6.78
C THR A 479 -23.62 2.08 8.09
N ALA A 480 -24.82 1.80 8.58
CA ALA A 480 -25.32 2.39 9.82
C ALA A 480 -24.55 1.93 11.06
N ASP A 481 -24.10 0.67 11.08
CA ASP A 481 -23.26 0.12 12.15
C ASP A 481 -21.80 -0.07 11.66
N ARG A 482 -21.14 1.05 11.39
CA ARG A 482 -19.74 1.09 10.93
C ARG A 482 -18.78 0.44 11.93
N GLU A 483 -18.94 0.75 13.22
CA GLU A 483 -18.01 0.26 14.26
C GLU A 483 -18.14 -1.26 14.44
N GLY A 484 -19.38 -1.78 14.46
CA GLY A 484 -19.63 -3.22 14.53
C GLY A 484 -19.05 -3.95 13.31
N MET A 485 -19.29 -3.44 12.10
CA MET A 485 -18.74 -4.01 10.87
C MET A 485 -17.20 -3.98 10.86
N MET A 486 -16.59 -2.87 11.27
CA MET A 486 -15.13 -2.74 11.36
C MET A 486 -14.53 -3.78 12.33
N GLN A 487 -15.15 -3.98 13.48
CA GLN A 487 -14.70 -4.96 14.47
C GLN A 487 -14.88 -6.40 13.96
N HIS A 488 -15.98 -6.70 13.29
CA HIS A 488 -16.22 -8.00 12.68
C HIS A 488 -15.16 -8.33 11.62
N LEU A 489 -14.93 -7.43 10.66
CA LEU A 489 -13.92 -7.59 9.62
C LEU A 489 -12.51 -7.74 10.20
N LYS A 490 -12.17 -6.96 11.22
CA LYS A 490 -10.89 -7.08 11.94
C LYS A 490 -10.74 -8.47 12.58
N SER A 491 -11.79 -8.99 13.21
CA SER A 491 -11.78 -10.33 13.81
C SER A 491 -11.61 -11.44 12.77
N ALA A 492 -12.11 -11.22 11.54
CA ALA A 492 -11.90 -12.08 10.39
C ALA A 492 -10.51 -11.87 9.72
N GLY A 493 -9.63 -11.02 10.26
CA GLY A 493 -8.31 -10.75 9.69
C GLY A 493 -8.33 -9.84 8.45
N ILE A 494 -9.39 -9.05 8.26
CA ILE A 494 -9.54 -8.10 7.15
C ILE A 494 -9.28 -6.69 7.65
N GLY A 495 -8.29 -6.03 7.04
CA GLY A 495 -7.94 -4.64 7.33
C GLY A 495 -8.94 -3.66 6.72
N THR A 496 -9.36 -2.66 7.49
CA THR A 496 -10.25 -1.58 7.03
C THR A 496 -9.73 -0.24 7.52
N GLY A 497 -10.28 0.86 7.00
CA GLY A 497 -9.94 2.22 7.43
C GLY A 497 -11.14 3.16 7.41
N ILE A 498 -11.00 4.31 8.08
CA ILE A 498 -12.03 5.37 8.06
C ILE A 498 -11.39 6.67 7.54
N HIS A 499 -11.91 7.21 6.45
CA HIS A 499 -11.35 8.39 5.78
C HIS A 499 -12.44 9.43 5.48
N TYR A 500 -12.82 10.34 6.47
CA TYR A 500 -12.20 10.51 7.78
C TYR A 500 -13.28 10.52 8.87
N PRO A 501 -12.96 10.09 10.11
CA PRO A 501 -13.99 9.84 11.14
C PRO A 501 -14.60 11.13 11.72
N ILE A 502 -13.88 12.25 11.68
CA ILE A 502 -14.31 13.52 12.24
C ILE A 502 -14.24 14.59 11.15
N PRO A 503 -15.38 15.21 10.79
CA PRO A 503 -15.40 16.37 9.89
C PRO A 503 -14.49 17.49 10.35
N LEU A 504 -13.83 18.20 9.42
CA LEU A 504 -12.83 19.21 9.78
C LEU A 504 -13.39 20.35 10.61
N HIS A 505 -14.63 20.77 10.36
CA HIS A 505 -15.28 21.84 11.13
C HIS A 505 -15.52 21.47 12.61
N LEU A 506 -15.51 20.17 12.95
CA LEU A 506 -15.63 19.66 14.33
C LEU A 506 -14.27 19.32 14.96
N GLN A 507 -13.17 19.46 14.22
CA GLN A 507 -11.83 19.26 14.75
C GLN A 507 -11.44 20.40 15.71
N LYS A 508 -10.79 20.06 16.83
CA LYS A 508 -10.31 21.04 17.81
C LYS A 508 -9.41 22.12 17.20
N ALA A 509 -8.64 21.76 16.16
CA ALA A 509 -7.77 22.70 15.43
C ALA A 509 -8.55 23.84 14.76
N TYR A 510 -9.82 23.61 14.42
CA TYR A 510 -10.70 24.59 13.77
C TYR A 510 -11.81 25.13 14.69
N ALA A 511 -11.76 24.85 15.98
CA ALA A 511 -12.67 25.46 16.95
C ALA A 511 -12.75 27.02 16.87
N PRO A 512 -11.65 27.75 16.57
CA PRO A 512 -11.70 29.19 16.37
C PRO A 512 -12.59 29.67 15.23
N LEU A 513 -12.92 28.80 14.26
CA LEU A 513 -13.86 29.13 13.19
C LEU A 513 -15.32 29.12 13.62
N SER A 514 -15.60 28.66 14.86
CA SER A 514 -16.93 28.71 15.51
C SER A 514 -18.04 28.00 14.69
N TYR A 515 -17.71 26.89 14.06
CA TYR A 515 -18.69 25.97 13.50
C TYR A 515 -19.19 24.99 14.56
N SER A 516 -20.38 24.49 14.36
CA SER A 516 -21.06 23.58 15.29
C SER A 516 -21.57 22.34 14.57
N GLN A 517 -21.90 21.31 15.35
CA GLN A 517 -22.61 20.17 14.84
C GLN A 517 -23.96 20.59 14.24
N GLY A 518 -24.28 20.08 13.06
CA GLY A 518 -25.48 20.44 12.29
C GLY A 518 -25.20 21.45 11.16
N ASP A 519 -24.04 22.13 11.15
CA ASP A 519 -23.72 23.11 10.09
C ASP A 519 -23.50 22.44 8.73
N PHE A 520 -23.04 21.17 8.71
CA PHE A 520 -22.78 20.41 7.49
C PHE A 520 -23.38 19.00 7.58
N PRO A 521 -24.73 18.88 7.53
CA PRO A 521 -25.44 17.66 7.90
C PRO A 521 -25.12 16.46 6.99
N VAL A 522 -24.79 16.67 5.71
CA VAL A 522 -24.39 15.57 4.81
C VAL A 522 -23.01 15.06 5.18
N THR A 523 -22.05 15.95 5.35
CA THR A 523 -20.69 15.60 5.80
C THR A 523 -20.73 14.84 7.14
N GLU A 524 -21.50 15.33 8.11
CA GLU A 524 -21.56 14.75 9.47
C GLU A 524 -22.13 13.34 9.45
N ARG A 525 -23.21 13.12 8.70
CA ARG A 525 -23.81 11.80 8.51
C ARG A 525 -22.85 10.86 7.78
N VAL A 526 -22.31 11.28 6.65
CA VAL A 526 -21.35 10.49 5.87
C VAL A 526 -20.14 10.09 6.70
N ALA A 527 -19.55 11.01 7.46
CA ALA A 527 -18.41 10.73 8.35
C ALA A 527 -18.74 9.70 9.44
N GLY A 528 -20.01 9.58 9.84
CA GLY A 528 -20.49 8.57 10.77
C GLY A 528 -20.65 7.18 10.16
N GLU A 529 -20.86 7.09 8.85
CA GLU A 529 -21.27 5.86 8.15
C GLU A 529 -20.16 5.21 7.32
N ILE A 530 -19.14 5.96 6.88
CA ILE A 530 -18.12 5.50 5.92
C ILE A 530 -17.17 4.46 6.50
N LEU A 531 -16.87 3.43 5.67
CA LEU A 531 -15.85 2.43 5.92
C LEU A 531 -15.11 2.11 4.62
N SER A 532 -13.79 2.21 4.63
CA SER A 532 -12.95 1.87 3.47
C SER A 532 -12.58 0.39 3.52
N LEU A 533 -12.94 -0.35 2.49
CA LEU A 533 -12.58 -1.75 2.28
C LEU A 533 -11.18 -1.88 1.65
N PRO A 534 -10.55 -3.07 1.72
CA PRO A 534 -9.28 -3.33 1.04
C PRO A 534 -9.31 -2.93 -0.43
N MET A 535 -8.36 -2.09 -0.87
CA MET A 535 -8.30 -1.63 -2.26
C MET A 535 -6.86 -1.37 -2.68
N PHE A 536 -6.30 -2.28 -3.48
CA PHE A 536 -4.99 -2.16 -4.10
C PHE A 536 -4.93 -2.99 -5.39
N PRO A 537 -4.04 -2.69 -6.35
CA PRO A 537 -4.03 -3.34 -7.67
C PRO A 537 -3.85 -4.86 -7.61
N GLN A 538 -3.05 -5.35 -6.66
CA GLN A 538 -2.72 -6.77 -6.49
C GLN A 538 -3.75 -7.55 -5.64
N LEU A 539 -4.85 -6.93 -5.19
CA LEU A 539 -5.91 -7.60 -4.44
C LEU A 539 -6.45 -8.77 -5.27
N THR A 540 -6.34 -10.00 -4.74
CA THR A 540 -6.77 -11.19 -5.45
C THR A 540 -8.29 -11.36 -5.44
N ALA A 541 -8.83 -12.10 -6.41
CA ALA A 541 -10.26 -12.40 -6.44
C ALA A 541 -10.71 -13.19 -5.19
N GLN A 542 -9.86 -14.07 -4.67
CA GLN A 542 -10.13 -14.83 -3.45
C GLN A 542 -10.19 -13.94 -2.22
N GLN A 543 -9.23 -13.02 -2.06
CA GLN A 543 -9.25 -12.03 -0.98
C GLN A 543 -10.50 -11.15 -1.06
N GLN A 544 -10.85 -10.71 -2.26
CA GLN A 544 -12.02 -9.87 -2.49
C GLN A 544 -13.34 -10.60 -2.18
N ALA A 545 -13.48 -11.86 -2.63
CA ALA A 545 -14.65 -12.69 -2.32
C ALA A 545 -14.82 -12.85 -0.81
N ARG A 546 -13.74 -13.10 -0.08
CA ARG A 546 -13.76 -13.21 1.36
C ARG A 546 -14.18 -11.91 2.06
N VAL A 547 -13.70 -10.74 1.61
CA VAL A 547 -14.17 -9.45 2.15
C VAL A 547 -15.68 -9.33 2.00
N VAL A 548 -16.21 -9.70 0.83
CA VAL A 548 -17.66 -9.64 0.53
C VAL A 548 -18.45 -10.61 1.39
N GLU A 549 -17.98 -11.85 1.54
CA GLU A 549 -18.60 -12.87 2.40
C GLU A 549 -18.74 -12.37 3.83
N GLU A 550 -17.69 -11.78 4.40
CA GLU A 550 -17.69 -11.27 5.78
C GLU A 550 -18.59 -10.01 5.94
N VAL A 551 -18.61 -9.13 4.95
CA VAL A 551 -19.54 -7.98 4.94
C VAL A 551 -20.99 -8.47 4.91
N ALA A 552 -21.32 -9.44 4.05
CA ALA A 552 -22.66 -10.00 3.94
C ALA A 552 -23.07 -10.78 5.20
N ALA A 553 -22.16 -11.56 5.79
CA ALA A 553 -22.38 -12.29 7.05
C ALA A 553 -22.75 -11.32 8.18
N PHE A 554 -21.96 -10.25 8.38
CA PHE A 554 -22.23 -9.24 9.39
C PHE A 554 -23.64 -8.64 9.27
N LEU A 555 -24.07 -8.31 8.05
CA LEU A 555 -25.37 -7.68 7.80
C LEU A 555 -26.54 -8.65 7.95
N SER A 556 -26.34 -9.93 7.63
CA SER A 556 -27.38 -10.96 7.82
C SER A 556 -27.68 -11.24 9.30
N GLU A 557 -26.71 -11.05 10.19
CA GLU A 557 -26.84 -11.22 11.65
C GLU A 557 -27.38 -9.96 12.36
N ALA A 558 -27.46 -8.82 11.69
CA ALA A 558 -27.86 -7.54 12.28
C ALA A 558 -29.28 -7.56 12.91
N PRO A 559 -30.28 -8.26 12.39
CA PRO A 559 -31.61 -8.38 13.02
C PRO A 559 -31.56 -9.09 14.37
N GLN A 560 -30.73 -10.13 14.51
CA GLN A 560 -30.61 -10.91 15.76
C GLN A 560 -29.89 -10.10 16.86
N ARG A 561 -28.91 -9.29 16.51
CA ARG A 561 -28.17 -8.43 17.47
C ARG A 561 -29.03 -7.33 18.08
N ARG A 562 -30.05 -6.82 17.36
CA ARG A 562 -31.00 -5.84 17.89
C ARG A 562 -31.91 -6.45 18.94
N THR A 563 -32.37 -7.68 18.76
CA THR A 563 -33.22 -8.40 19.74
C THR A 563 -32.45 -8.75 21.01
N GLU A 564 -31.19 -9.19 20.91
CA GLU A 564 -30.35 -9.49 22.09
C GLU A 564 -29.95 -8.22 22.88
N GLY A 565 -29.74 -7.09 22.21
CA GLY A 565 -29.47 -5.80 22.85
C GLY A 565 -30.69 -5.25 23.61
N GLU A 566 -31.88 -5.41 23.08
CA GLU A 566 -33.15 -5.01 23.71
C GLU A 566 -33.49 -5.91 24.90
N GLU A 567 -33.27 -7.23 24.82
CA GLU A 567 -33.45 -8.17 25.94
C GLU A 567 -32.45 -7.92 27.07
N SER A 568 -31.18 -7.59 26.76
CA SER A 568 -30.18 -7.30 27.78
C SER A 568 -30.46 -6.00 28.52
N THR A 569 -31.09 -5.03 27.87
CA THR A 569 -31.47 -3.74 28.47
C THR A 569 -32.71 -3.88 29.36
N LEU A 570 -33.64 -4.76 29.02
CA LEU A 570 -34.82 -5.07 29.84
C LEU A 570 -34.46 -5.87 31.10
N VAL A 571 -33.49 -6.80 31.02
CA VAL A 571 -33.03 -7.61 32.18
C VAL A 571 -32.23 -6.78 33.18
N SER A 572 -31.58 -5.69 32.77
CA SER A 572 -30.86 -4.79 33.68
C SER A 572 -31.80 -3.80 34.41
N ALA A 573 -32.96 -3.48 33.86
CA ALA A 573 -33.95 -2.59 34.49
C ALA A 573 -34.77 -3.26 35.60
N ASP A 574 -34.91 -4.60 35.57
CA ASP A 574 -35.69 -5.36 36.58
C ASP A 574 -34.86 -5.75 37.82
N ARG A 575 -33.57 -5.42 37.90
CA ARG A 575 -32.72 -5.66 39.06
C ARG A 575 -32.45 -4.46 39.97
N THR A 576 -33.08 -3.33 39.67
CA THR A 576 -32.98 -2.08 40.47
C THR A 576 -34.34 -1.52 40.92
N ALA A 577 -35.35 -2.38 41.10
CA ALA A 577 -36.61 -2.04 41.80
C ALA A 577 -36.70 -2.71 43.16
#